data_da22a6d44d93956059a55b9fea3abb82
#
_entry.id   da22a6d44d93956059a55b9fea3abb82
#
_cell.length_a   1.000
_cell.length_b   1.000
_cell.length_c   1.000
_cell.angle_alpha   90.00
_cell.angle_beta   90.00
_cell.angle_gamma   90.00
#
_symmetry.space_group_name_H-M   'P 1'
#
loop_
_entity.id
_entity.type
_entity.pdbx_description
1 polymer ?
#
loop_
_entity_poly.entity_id
_entity_poly.type
_entity_poly.pdbx_seq_one_letter_code
_entity_poly.pdbx_strand_id
1 'polypeptide(L)'
;VTEKGGHISEQRRASGNYGVFSARYGNIYTPSQLLQLYQEAYGERIPAERAWSRADGKFVDPYRQQIQPEGFNSVDDLMEDRLAHLKAVRHLFENVDVFVFTLGLTEAWRSREDGSIFSAAPGVVGGSYDSSRYGFVNFSVEQTFEALNKFLIRFHAINPGAKVLLTVSPVPLIATYEPRSVLVSTTYSKSVLRVAAEMALNKFPWVDYFPSYEI
;
A
#
# COMPACT_ATOMS: atom_id res chain seq x y z
N VAL A 1 -1.12 14.43 -11.94
CA VAL A 1 -0.98 15.18 -10.68
C VAL A 1 -0.13 16.39 -10.99
N THR A 2 -0.73 17.54 -11.07
CA THR A 2 -0.02 18.82 -11.18
C THR A 2 0.42 19.21 -9.78
N GLU A 3 1.74 19.18 -9.50
CA GLU A 3 2.27 20.08 -8.48
C GLU A 3 1.85 21.51 -8.86
N LYS A 4 1.39 22.32 -7.92
CA LYS A 4 1.09 23.72 -8.16
C LYS A 4 2.32 24.37 -8.83
N GLY A 5 2.25 24.56 -10.15
CA GLY A 5 3.22 25.31 -10.93
C GLY A 5 4.33 24.55 -11.64
N GLY A 6 4.43 23.22 -11.60
CA GLY A 6 5.50 22.49 -12.26
C GLY A 6 4.99 21.40 -13.21
N HIS A 7 5.16 21.58 -14.52
CA HIS A 7 5.09 20.49 -15.49
C HIS A 7 6.24 19.52 -15.23
N ILE A 8 5.92 18.29 -14.78
CA ILE A 8 6.91 17.18 -14.78
C ILE A 8 7.25 16.93 -16.27
N SER A 9 8.53 16.99 -16.62
CA SER A 9 8.97 16.73 -17.99
C SER A 9 8.54 15.32 -18.44
N GLU A 10 8.28 15.12 -19.74
CA GLU A 10 7.93 13.80 -20.27
C GLU A 10 8.99 12.73 -19.94
N GLN A 11 10.26 13.10 -19.99
CA GLN A 11 11.36 12.22 -19.57
C GLN A 11 11.25 11.80 -18.11
N ARG A 12 10.93 12.74 -17.20
CA ARG A 12 10.76 12.44 -15.79
C ARG A 12 9.48 11.64 -15.53
N ARG A 13 8.42 11.85 -16.33
CA ARG A 13 7.21 11.00 -16.29
C ARG A 13 7.50 9.56 -16.68
N ALA A 14 8.25 9.36 -17.77
CA ALA A 14 8.61 8.04 -18.27
C ALA A 14 9.58 7.33 -17.31
N SER A 15 10.69 7.96 -16.92
CA SER A 15 11.69 7.36 -16.03
C SER A 15 11.20 7.15 -14.61
N GLY A 16 10.26 7.99 -14.12
CA GLY A 16 9.70 7.91 -12.79
C GLY A 16 8.44 7.04 -12.65
N ASN A 17 8.00 6.41 -13.73
CA ASN A 17 6.78 5.58 -13.77
C ASN A 17 5.48 6.31 -13.32
N TYR A 18 5.45 7.64 -13.44
CA TYR A 18 4.30 8.47 -13.04
C TYR A 18 3.04 8.22 -13.88
N GLY A 19 3.18 7.59 -15.06
CA GLY A 19 2.05 7.18 -15.87
C GLY A 19 1.26 6.00 -15.28
N VAL A 20 1.90 5.22 -14.41
CA VAL A 20 1.31 4.05 -13.75
C VAL A 20 0.97 4.35 -12.30
N PHE A 21 1.87 5.03 -11.57
CA PHE A 21 1.71 5.30 -10.14
C PHE A 21 1.72 6.81 -9.86
N SER A 22 0.54 7.39 -9.64
CA SER A 22 0.41 8.76 -9.11
C SER A 22 1.14 8.87 -7.78
N ALA A 23 1.82 10.00 -7.51
CA ALA A 23 2.64 10.20 -6.32
C ALA A 23 3.66 9.08 -6.05
N ARG A 24 3.90 8.19 -7.01
CA ARG A 24 4.81 7.02 -6.92
C ARG A 24 4.46 6.07 -5.76
N TYR A 25 3.18 5.76 -5.58
CA TYR A 25 2.72 4.88 -4.50
C TYR A 25 3.34 3.46 -4.50
N GLY A 26 3.51 2.85 -5.65
CA GLY A 26 3.60 1.40 -5.76
C GLY A 26 2.25 0.72 -5.42
N ASN A 27 2.29 -0.59 -5.22
CA ASN A 27 1.11 -1.38 -4.93
C ASN A 27 0.77 -1.39 -3.43
N ILE A 28 -0.43 -0.95 -3.10
CA ILE A 28 -0.99 -0.99 -1.75
C ILE A 28 -2.22 -1.88 -1.81
N TYR A 29 -2.12 -3.10 -1.28
CA TYR A 29 -3.17 -4.11 -1.37
C TYR A 29 -4.01 -4.23 -0.10
N THR A 30 -3.43 -3.90 1.06
CA THR A 30 -4.05 -4.11 2.36
C THR A 30 -4.29 -2.80 3.12
N PRO A 31 -5.35 -2.71 3.95
CA PRO A 31 -5.53 -1.58 4.85
C PRO A 31 -4.34 -1.32 5.79
N SER A 32 -3.63 -2.38 6.18
CA SER A 32 -2.41 -2.25 7.01
C SER A 32 -1.30 -1.49 6.29
N GLN A 33 -1.11 -1.73 4.99
CA GLN A 33 -0.15 -0.96 4.18
C GLN A 33 -0.59 0.50 4.01
N LEU A 34 -1.89 0.74 3.82
CA LEU A 34 -2.43 2.10 3.71
C LEU A 34 -2.24 2.89 5.01
N LEU A 35 -2.54 2.27 6.16
CA LEU A 35 -2.30 2.86 7.47
C LEU A 35 -0.82 3.15 7.70
N GLN A 36 0.07 2.20 7.35
CA GLN A 36 1.51 2.35 7.43
C GLN A 36 2.00 3.53 6.59
N LEU A 37 1.53 3.66 5.34
CA LEU A 37 1.85 4.79 4.46
C LEU A 37 1.42 6.13 5.08
N TYR A 38 0.21 6.18 5.67
CA TYR A 38 -0.24 7.36 6.40
C TYR A 38 0.73 7.72 7.53
N GLN A 39 1.04 6.73 8.37
CA GLN A 39 1.92 6.94 9.53
C GLN A 39 3.33 7.42 9.12
N GLU A 40 3.87 6.90 8.03
CA GLU A 40 5.17 7.37 7.47
C GLU A 40 5.05 8.81 6.93
N ALA A 41 3.98 9.13 6.19
CA ALA A 41 3.78 10.46 5.62
C ALA A 41 3.62 11.56 6.69
N TYR A 42 3.12 11.20 7.88
CA TYR A 42 2.95 12.11 9.00
C TYR A 42 4.05 12.00 10.07
N GLY A 43 5.09 11.20 9.82
CA GLY A 43 6.24 11.05 10.73
C GLY A 43 5.93 10.28 12.02
N GLU A 44 4.79 9.57 12.06
CA GLU A 44 4.39 8.74 13.20
C GLU A 44 5.11 7.39 13.23
N ARG A 45 5.76 7.03 12.11
CA ARG A 45 6.48 5.77 11.92
C ARG A 45 7.74 5.99 11.09
N ILE A 46 8.81 5.35 11.52
CA ILE A 46 10.06 5.19 10.75
C ILE A 46 10.30 3.68 10.63
N PRO A 47 10.15 3.11 9.42
CA PRO A 47 10.35 1.68 9.24
C PRO A 47 11.82 1.27 9.37
N ALA A 48 12.07 0.08 9.95
CA ALA A 48 13.42 -0.44 10.14
C ALA A 48 14.12 -0.76 8.81
N GLU A 49 13.38 -1.31 7.84
CA GLU A 49 13.91 -1.61 6.51
C GLU A 49 13.96 -0.35 5.65
N ARG A 50 15.16 0.12 5.36
CA ARG A 50 15.36 1.32 4.52
C ARG A 50 15.39 1.00 3.04
N ALA A 51 16.05 -0.09 2.67
CA ALA A 51 16.26 -0.53 1.30
C ALA A 51 16.56 -2.03 1.25
N TRP A 52 16.19 -2.68 0.16
CA TRP A 52 16.63 -4.04 -0.16
C TRP A 52 17.66 -4.01 -1.28
N SER A 53 18.79 -4.72 -1.08
CA SER A 53 19.81 -4.91 -2.12
C SER A 53 19.31 -5.89 -3.18
N ARG A 54 19.72 -5.67 -4.43
CA ARG A 54 19.50 -6.56 -5.57
C ARG A 54 20.81 -7.23 -5.98
N ALA A 55 20.71 -8.33 -6.72
CA ALA A 55 21.88 -9.07 -7.22
C ALA A 55 22.75 -8.25 -8.22
N ASP A 56 22.15 -7.25 -8.87
CA ASP A 56 22.83 -6.33 -9.81
C ASP A 56 23.54 -5.15 -9.12
N GLY A 57 23.62 -5.15 -7.79
CA GLY A 57 24.21 -4.08 -6.99
C GLY A 57 23.33 -2.84 -6.80
N LYS A 58 22.10 -2.85 -7.32
CA LYS A 58 21.12 -1.79 -7.12
C LYS A 58 20.31 -1.99 -5.86
N PHE A 59 19.47 -0.99 -5.54
CA PHE A 59 18.58 -1.01 -4.40
C PHE A 59 17.12 -0.87 -4.82
N VAL A 60 16.25 -1.46 -4.02
CA VAL A 60 14.79 -1.41 -4.21
C VAL A 60 14.14 -0.92 -2.91
N ASP A 61 13.08 -0.11 -3.05
CA ASP A 61 12.26 0.31 -1.91
C ASP A 61 11.38 -0.87 -1.45
N PRO A 62 11.53 -1.37 -0.21
CA PRO A 62 10.74 -2.50 0.30
C PRO A 62 9.22 -2.28 0.24
N TYR A 63 8.78 -1.04 0.31
CA TYR A 63 7.36 -0.64 0.39
C TYR A 63 6.78 -0.23 -0.96
N ARG A 64 7.65 0.04 -1.97
CA ARG A 64 7.29 0.51 -3.31
C ARG A 64 8.10 -0.21 -4.38
N GLN A 65 8.09 -1.52 -4.36
CA GLN A 65 9.04 -2.39 -5.07
C GLN A 65 9.05 -2.23 -6.60
N GLN A 66 7.98 -1.71 -7.20
CA GLN A 66 7.82 -1.61 -8.67
C GLN A 66 7.99 -0.19 -9.22
N ILE A 67 8.22 0.80 -8.37
CA ILE A 67 8.24 2.21 -8.81
C ILE A 67 9.51 2.57 -9.59
N GLN A 68 10.57 1.82 -9.42
CA GLN A 68 11.86 1.99 -10.10
C GLN A 68 12.37 0.65 -10.64
N PRO A 69 11.95 0.21 -11.85
CA PRO A 69 12.31 -1.10 -12.39
C PRO A 69 13.82 -1.31 -12.51
N GLU A 70 14.57 -0.25 -12.87
CA GLU A 70 16.04 -0.28 -12.98
C GLU A 70 16.76 -0.30 -11.62
N GLY A 71 16.02 -0.15 -10.51
CA GLY A 71 16.58 0.00 -9.18
C GLY A 71 17.24 1.37 -8.94
N PHE A 72 17.50 1.68 -7.68
CA PHE A 72 18.24 2.89 -7.28
C PHE A 72 19.75 2.59 -7.22
N ASN A 73 20.58 3.59 -7.54
CA ASN A 73 22.04 3.44 -7.50
C ASN A 73 22.60 3.41 -6.08
N SER A 74 21.93 4.08 -5.15
CA SER A 74 22.31 4.14 -3.74
C SER A 74 21.10 4.11 -2.82
N VAL A 75 21.35 3.83 -1.53
CA VAL A 75 20.32 3.95 -0.48
C VAL A 75 19.91 5.42 -0.32
N ASP A 76 20.83 6.36 -0.49
CA ASP A 76 20.54 7.78 -0.35
C ASP A 76 19.62 8.29 -1.45
N ASP A 77 19.84 7.90 -2.73
CA ASP A 77 18.92 8.20 -3.85
C ASP A 77 17.51 7.65 -3.57
N LEU A 78 17.43 6.42 -3.06
CA LEU A 78 16.17 5.79 -2.69
C LEU A 78 15.46 6.57 -1.58
N MET A 79 16.19 6.98 -0.54
CA MET A 79 15.63 7.72 0.58
C MET A 79 15.19 9.13 0.21
N GLU A 80 15.91 9.80 -0.70
CA GLU A 80 15.50 11.09 -1.25
C GLU A 80 14.18 10.96 -2.02
N ASP A 81 14.06 9.93 -2.89
CA ASP A 81 12.83 9.63 -3.62
C ASP A 81 11.67 9.29 -2.67
N ARG A 82 11.94 8.50 -1.60
CA ARG A 82 10.92 8.17 -0.59
C ARG A 82 10.43 9.42 0.14
N LEU A 83 11.32 10.32 0.52
CA LEU A 83 10.93 11.58 1.16
C LEU A 83 10.06 12.45 0.25
N ALA A 84 10.41 12.54 -1.03
CA ALA A 84 9.59 13.26 -2.02
C ALA A 84 8.20 12.61 -2.18
N HIS A 85 8.15 11.27 -2.24
CA HIS A 85 6.91 10.51 -2.27
C HIS A 85 6.04 10.78 -1.04
N LEU A 86 6.57 10.68 0.17
CA LEU A 86 5.81 10.89 1.40
C LEU A 86 5.25 12.32 1.51
N LYS A 87 6.00 13.33 1.05
CA LYS A 87 5.50 14.71 0.92
C LYS A 87 4.31 14.80 -0.05
N ALA A 88 4.40 14.12 -1.21
CA ALA A 88 3.31 14.09 -2.19
C ALA A 88 2.08 13.35 -1.66
N VAL A 89 2.26 12.25 -0.92
CA VAL A 89 1.19 11.51 -0.25
C VAL A 89 0.48 12.38 0.79
N ARG A 90 1.25 13.05 1.64
CA ARG A 90 0.69 13.96 2.64
C ARG A 90 -0.14 15.06 1.97
N HIS A 91 0.41 15.73 0.96
CA HIS A 91 -0.31 16.76 0.21
C HIS A 91 -1.61 16.21 -0.43
N LEU A 92 -1.57 14.99 -0.97
CA LEU A 92 -2.75 14.35 -1.53
C LEU A 92 -3.81 14.10 -0.46
N PHE A 93 -3.47 13.53 0.68
CA PHE A 93 -4.42 13.27 1.76
C PHE A 93 -5.07 14.55 2.31
N GLU A 94 -4.32 15.65 2.36
CA GLU A 94 -4.80 16.95 2.84
C GLU A 94 -5.72 17.68 1.84
N ASN A 95 -5.69 17.34 0.54
CA ASN A 95 -6.32 18.15 -0.51
C ASN A 95 -7.25 17.38 -1.47
N VAL A 96 -7.40 16.07 -1.33
CA VAL A 96 -8.26 15.29 -2.21
C VAL A 96 -9.74 15.48 -1.84
N ASP A 97 -10.63 15.58 -2.85
CA ASP A 97 -12.08 15.63 -2.64
C ASP A 97 -12.69 14.24 -2.48
N VAL A 98 -12.18 13.27 -3.26
CA VAL A 98 -12.61 11.86 -3.20
C VAL A 98 -11.40 10.96 -3.17
N PHE A 99 -11.26 10.19 -2.10
CA PHE A 99 -10.21 9.18 -1.95
C PHE A 99 -10.78 7.79 -2.30
N VAL A 100 -10.27 7.19 -3.38
CA VAL A 100 -10.66 5.84 -3.80
C VAL A 100 -9.63 4.84 -3.33
N PHE A 101 -10.05 3.80 -2.61
CA PHE A 101 -9.17 2.72 -2.18
C PHE A 101 -9.71 1.35 -2.55
N THR A 102 -8.90 0.60 -3.31
CA THR A 102 -9.20 -0.77 -3.70
C THR A 102 -8.58 -1.75 -2.70
N LEU A 103 -9.42 -2.41 -1.93
CA LEU A 103 -9.05 -3.52 -1.06
C LEU A 103 -8.64 -4.73 -1.94
N GLY A 104 -7.35 -5.07 -1.93
CA GLY A 104 -6.79 -6.05 -2.87
C GLY A 104 -6.86 -7.48 -2.37
N LEU A 105 -6.23 -7.75 -1.24
CA LEU A 105 -6.08 -9.08 -0.66
C LEU A 105 -5.81 -8.99 0.86
N THR A 106 -5.82 -10.14 1.52
CA THR A 106 -5.55 -10.26 2.97
C THR A 106 -4.17 -10.82 3.27
N GLU A 107 -3.50 -11.41 2.27
CA GLU A 107 -2.18 -12.00 2.43
C GLU A 107 -1.08 -10.95 2.27
N ALA A 108 -0.06 -11.01 3.11
CA ALA A 108 1.09 -10.10 3.06
C ALA A 108 2.31 -10.73 3.74
N TRP A 109 3.44 -10.04 3.64
CA TRP A 109 4.64 -10.35 4.40
C TRP A 109 4.86 -9.28 5.46
N ARG A 110 5.33 -9.70 6.63
CA ARG A 110 5.50 -8.81 7.77
C ARG A 110 6.91 -8.95 8.35
N SER A 111 7.56 -7.81 8.61
CA SER A 111 8.76 -7.75 9.44
C SER A 111 8.43 -8.16 10.88
N ARG A 112 9.25 -9.02 11.46
CA ARG A 112 9.15 -9.39 12.88
C ARG A 112 9.76 -8.35 13.80
N GLU A 113 10.60 -7.48 13.28
CA GLU A 113 11.29 -6.44 14.04
C GLU A 113 10.33 -5.30 14.41
N ASP A 114 9.61 -4.75 13.43
CA ASP A 114 8.81 -3.52 13.60
C ASP A 114 7.36 -3.66 13.11
N GLY A 115 6.97 -4.84 12.63
CA GLY A 115 5.64 -5.11 12.11
C GLY A 115 5.36 -4.48 10.73
N SER A 116 6.36 -3.98 10.02
CA SER A 116 6.22 -3.46 8.65
C SER A 116 5.62 -4.49 7.72
N ILE A 117 4.68 -4.05 6.88
CA ILE A 117 3.98 -4.88 5.91
C ILE A 117 4.51 -4.61 4.51
N PHE A 118 4.84 -5.68 3.80
CA PHE A 118 5.37 -5.65 2.44
C PHE A 118 4.35 -6.26 1.46
N SER A 119 4.26 -5.70 0.27
CA SER A 119 3.39 -6.18 -0.81
C SER A 119 3.87 -7.46 -1.49
N ALA A 120 5.17 -7.74 -1.42
CA ALA A 120 5.77 -8.98 -1.91
C ALA A 120 6.80 -9.53 -0.91
N ALA A 121 7.08 -10.82 -1.01
CA ALA A 121 8.05 -11.48 -0.17
C ALA A 121 9.46 -10.88 -0.37
N PRO A 122 10.23 -10.68 0.73
CA PRO A 122 11.66 -10.40 0.60
C PRO A 122 12.34 -11.50 -0.22
N GLY A 123 13.23 -11.11 -1.15
CA GLY A 123 13.89 -12.02 -2.09
C GLY A 123 13.24 -12.15 -3.47
N VAL A 124 11.99 -11.64 -3.64
CA VAL A 124 11.32 -11.68 -4.96
C VAL A 124 11.84 -10.59 -5.89
N VAL A 125 11.93 -9.36 -5.40
CA VAL A 125 12.39 -8.19 -6.18
C VAL A 125 13.75 -7.70 -5.71
N GLY A 126 14.03 -7.87 -4.42
CA GLY A 126 15.27 -7.51 -3.76
C GLY A 126 15.26 -8.03 -2.32
N GLY A 127 16.37 -7.87 -1.60
CA GLY A 127 16.57 -8.44 -0.28
C GLY A 127 16.79 -9.95 -0.31
N SER A 128 16.66 -10.58 0.81
CA SER A 128 16.69 -12.04 0.96
C SER A 128 15.66 -12.47 2.00
N TYR A 129 15.01 -13.60 1.76
CA TYR A 129 14.09 -14.16 2.74
C TYR A 129 14.86 -14.81 3.89
N ASP A 130 14.45 -14.45 5.09
CA ASP A 130 14.90 -15.04 6.35
C ASP A 130 13.70 -15.20 7.27
N SER A 131 13.35 -16.43 7.62
CA SER A 131 12.20 -16.75 8.47
C SER A 131 12.31 -16.20 9.90
N SER A 132 13.52 -15.89 10.37
CA SER A 132 13.73 -15.24 11.67
C SER A 132 13.33 -13.74 11.63
N ARG A 133 13.42 -13.11 10.47
CA ARG A 133 13.14 -11.69 10.23
C ARG A 133 11.75 -11.43 9.66
N TYR A 134 11.24 -12.35 8.85
CA TYR A 134 10.00 -12.15 8.11
C TYR A 134 9.00 -13.27 8.34
N GLY A 135 7.73 -12.95 8.32
CA GLY A 135 6.65 -13.92 8.43
C GLY A 135 5.52 -13.63 7.45
N PHE A 136 4.96 -14.68 6.90
CA PHE A 136 3.70 -14.59 6.18
C PHE A 136 2.56 -14.23 7.14
N VAL A 137 1.61 -13.44 6.68
CA VAL A 137 0.39 -13.10 7.41
C VAL A 137 -0.81 -13.11 6.47
N ASN A 138 -1.92 -13.68 6.96
CA ASN A 138 -3.22 -13.62 6.32
C ASN A 138 -4.18 -12.95 7.30
N PHE A 139 -4.59 -11.73 7.01
CA PHE A 139 -5.36 -10.90 7.92
C PHE A 139 -6.79 -11.41 8.08
N SER A 140 -7.27 -11.47 9.33
CA SER A 140 -8.68 -11.70 9.63
C SER A 140 -9.54 -10.46 9.32
N VAL A 141 -10.87 -10.60 9.40
CA VAL A 141 -11.78 -9.47 9.21
C VAL A 141 -11.57 -8.39 10.28
N GLU A 142 -11.33 -8.79 11.53
CA GLU A 142 -11.06 -7.88 12.63
C GLU A 142 -9.79 -7.06 12.40
N GLN A 143 -8.69 -7.72 12.02
CA GLN A 143 -7.41 -7.08 11.73
C GLN A 143 -7.52 -6.13 10.52
N THR A 144 -8.20 -6.57 9.47
CA THR A 144 -8.46 -5.79 8.26
C THR A 144 -9.27 -4.54 8.58
N PHE A 145 -10.38 -4.72 9.31
CA PHE A 145 -11.23 -3.60 9.71
C PHE A 145 -10.54 -2.66 10.70
N GLU A 146 -9.79 -3.18 11.67
CA GLU A 146 -9.05 -2.36 12.63
C GLU A 146 -8.08 -1.41 11.93
N ALA A 147 -7.29 -1.92 10.97
CA ALA A 147 -6.36 -1.10 10.20
C ALA A 147 -7.10 -0.06 9.34
N LEU A 148 -8.17 -0.47 8.64
CA LEU A 148 -9.01 0.42 7.84
C LEU A 148 -9.65 1.51 8.71
N ASN A 149 -10.23 1.14 9.84
CA ASN A 149 -10.86 2.05 10.79
C ASN A 149 -9.86 3.10 11.34
N LYS A 150 -8.66 2.67 11.72
CA LYS A 150 -7.60 3.58 12.18
C LYS A 150 -7.19 4.58 11.10
N PHE A 151 -7.06 4.13 9.86
CA PHE A 151 -6.76 5.00 8.73
C PHE A 151 -7.90 6.01 8.49
N LEU A 152 -9.14 5.54 8.38
CA LEU A 152 -10.31 6.37 8.08
C LEU A 152 -10.50 7.47 9.13
N ILE A 153 -10.41 7.16 10.42
CA ILE A 153 -10.50 8.16 11.50
C ILE A 153 -9.44 9.25 11.33
N ARG A 154 -8.19 8.86 11.10
CA ARG A 154 -7.06 9.81 10.96
C ARG A 154 -7.15 10.63 9.70
N PHE A 155 -7.52 9.99 8.58
CA PHE A 155 -7.72 10.67 7.30
C PHE A 155 -8.82 11.72 7.39
N HIS A 156 -9.97 11.39 7.98
CA HIS A 156 -11.07 12.34 8.16
C HIS A 156 -10.71 13.49 9.12
N ALA A 157 -9.85 13.24 10.10
CA ALA A 157 -9.39 14.29 11.02
C ALA A 157 -8.55 15.36 10.32
N ILE A 158 -7.80 15.00 9.27
CA ILE A 158 -6.97 15.95 8.50
C ILE A 158 -7.70 16.54 7.29
N ASN A 159 -8.69 15.83 6.75
CA ASN A 159 -9.47 16.27 5.60
C ASN A 159 -10.97 15.91 5.77
N PRO A 160 -11.69 16.66 6.60
CA PRO A 160 -13.09 16.34 6.94
C PRO A 160 -14.06 16.56 5.76
N GLY A 161 -13.65 17.28 4.71
CA GLY A 161 -14.44 17.48 3.49
C GLY A 161 -14.37 16.33 2.50
N ALA A 162 -13.35 15.48 2.59
CA ALA A 162 -13.14 14.40 1.64
C ALA A 162 -14.17 13.27 1.83
N LYS A 163 -14.59 12.69 0.70
CA LYS A 163 -15.33 11.42 0.67
C LYS A 163 -14.37 10.26 0.42
N VAL A 164 -14.70 9.08 0.92
CA VAL A 164 -13.95 7.85 0.64
C VAL A 164 -14.83 6.87 -0.11
N LEU A 165 -14.33 6.37 -1.23
CA LEU A 165 -14.96 5.32 -2.00
C LEU A 165 -14.12 4.03 -1.87
N LEU A 166 -14.65 3.06 -1.15
CA LEU A 166 -14.04 1.74 -1.05
C LEU A 166 -14.52 0.85 -2.19
N THR A 167 -13.64 -0.06 -2.60
CA THR A 167 -14.00 -1.11 -3.56
C THR A 167 -13.16 -2.36 -3.23
N VAL A 168 -13.66 -3.54 -3.57
CA VAL A 168 -12.90 -4.80 -3.47
C VAL A 168 -12.44 -5.21 -4.85
N SER A 169 -11.17 -5.53 -4.99
CA SER A 169 -10.59 -5.96 -6.25
C SER A 169 -11.24 -7.25 -6.77
N PRO A 170 -11.71 -7.31 -8.04
CA PRO A 170 -12.20 -8.53 -8.65
C PRO A 170 -11.07 -9.53 -8.97
N VAL A 171 -9.81 -9.07 -8.98
CA VAL A 171 -8.66 -9.92 -9.32
C VAL A 171 -8.46 -11.00 -8.26
N PRO A 172 -8.50 -12.29 -8.60
CA PRO A 172 -8.27 -13.39 -7.65
C PRO A 172 -6.80 -13.47 -7.24
N LEU A 173 -6.53 -14.23 -6.17
CA LEU A 173 -5.16 -14.65 -5.85
C LEU A 173 -4.65 -15.61 -6.93
N ILE A 174 -3.46 -15.38 -7.45
CA ILE A 174 -2.78 -16.30 -8.39
C ILE A 174 -2.18 -17.48 -7.63
N ALA A 175 -1.69 -17.24 -6.42
CA ALA A 175 -1.09 -18.22 -5.53
C ALA A 175 -1.37 -17.83 -4.07
N THR A 176 -1.17 -18.75 -3.15
CA THR A 176 -1.28 -18.53 -1.70
C THR A 176 -0.14 -19.21 -0.98
N TYR A 177 0.28 -18.65 0.14
CA TYR A 177 1.21 -19.29 1.08
C TYR A 177 0.50 -20.11 2.16
N GLU A 178 -0.82 -20.10 2.17
CA GLU A 178 -1.62 -21.00 3.02
C GLU A 178 -1.54 -22.45 2.52
N PRO A 179 -1.49 -23.45 3.42
CA PRO A 179 -1.46 -24.86 3.03
C PRO A 179 -2.85 -25.36 2.58
N ARG A 180 -3.46 -24.66 1.61
CA ARG A 180 -4.81 -24.95 1.06
C ARG A 180 -4.94 -24.48 -0.39
N SER A 181 -6.05 -24.88 -1.03
CA SER A 181 -6.35 -24.43 -2.40
C SER A 181 -6.42 -22.92 -2.51
N VAL A 182 -5.84 -22.37 -3.58
CA VAL A 182 -5.90 -20.93 -3.90
C VAL A 182 -7.34 -20.44 -4.11
N LEU A 183 -8.26 -21.30 -4.58
CA LEU A 183 -9.67 -20.96 -4.70
C LEU A 183 -10.32 -20.68 -3.33
N VAL A 184 -10.00 -21.51 -2.34
CA VAL A 184 -10.46 -21.31 -0.95
C VAL A 184 -9.86 -20.03 -0.36
N SER A 185 -8.56 -19.78 -0.58
CA SER A 185 -7.88 -18.57 -0.11
C SER A 185 -8.43 -17.31 -0.76
N THR A 186 -8.72 -17.33 -2.07
CA THR A 186 -9.36 -16.21 -2.76
C THR A 186 -10.74 -15.91 -2.18
N THR A 187 -11.58 -16.93 -2.03
CA THR A 187 -12.93 -16.77 -1.46
C THR A 187 -12.85 -16.19 -0.05
N TYR A 188 -11.98 -16.73 0.81
CA TYR A 188 -11.73 -16.19 2.15
C TYR A 188 -11.32 -14.73 2.08
N SER A 189 -10.29 -14.41 1.31
CA SER A 189 -9.75 -13.05 1.19
C SER A 189 -10.84 -12.05 0.75
N LYS A 190 -11.56 -12.35 -0.32
CA LYS A 190 -12.61 -11.45 -0.84
C LYS A 190 -13.78 -11.29 0.15
N SER A 191 -14.16 -12.35 0.84
CA SER A 191 -15.19 -12.28 1.89
C SER A 191 -14.78 -11.38 3.05
N VAL A 192 -13.55 -11.52 3.55
CA VAL A 192 -12.98 -10.65 4.59
C VAL A 192 -12.99 -9.19 4.16
N LEU A 193 -12.50 -8.90 2.97
CA LEU A 193 -12.41 -7.53 2.46
C LEU A 193 -13.81 -6.91 2.27
N ARG A 194 -14.76 -7.67 1.74
CA ARG A 194 -16.13 -7.19 1.53
C ARG A 194 -16.84 -6.90 2.86
N VAL A 195 -16.69 -7.79 3.85
CA VAL A 195 -17.25 -7.57 5.19
C VAL A 195 -16.59 -6.36 5.87
N ALA A 196 -15.26 -6.22 5.79
CA ALA A 196 -14.57 -5.07 6.36
C ALA A 196 -15.01 -3.74 5.70
N ALA A 197 -15.27 -3.72 4.40
CA ALA A 197 -15.83 -2.58 3.70
C ALA A 197 -17.24 -2.25 4.22
N GLU A 198 -18.12 -3.25 4.37
CA GLU A 198 -19.47 -3.04 4.94
C GLU A 198 -19.43 -2.47 6.36
N MET A 199 -18.54 -2.99 7.20
CA MET A 199 -18.36 -2.45 8.56
C MET A 199 -17.93 -0.97 8.54
N ALA A 200 -17.12 -0.56 7.53
CA ALA A 200 -16.73 0.84 7.37
C ALA A 200 -17.91 1.73 6.91
N LEU A 201 -18.71 1.25 5.95
CA LEU A 201 -19.91 1.96 5.48
C LEU A 201 -20.90 2.21 6.62
N ASN A 202 -21.17 1.17 7.42
CA ASN A 202 -22.11 1.27 8.53
C ASN A 202 -21.62 2.21 9.65
N LYS A 203 -20.31 2.42 9.74
CA LYS A 203 -19.71 3.27 10.78
C LYS A 203 -19.52 4.71 10.38
N PHE A 204 -19.21 4.99 9.12
CA PHE A 204 -18.77 6.29 8.65
C PHE A 204 -19.68 6.83 7.52
N PRO A 205 -20.50 7.87 7.75
CA PRO A 205 -21.44 8.39 6.75
C PRO A 205 -20.79 9.08 5.53
N TRP A 206 -19.47 9.26 5.57
CA TRP A 206 -18.66 9.83 4.49
C TRP A 206 -17.88 8.77 3.69
N VAL A 207 -18.14 7.48 3.97
CA VAL A 207 -17.56 6.33 3.25
C VAL A 207 -18.65 5.67 2.42
N ASP A 208 -18.36 5.44 1.13
CA ASP A 208 -19.20 4.72 0.18
C ASP A 208 -18.49 3.50 -0.38
N TYR A 209 -19.23 2.62 -1.06
CA TYR A 209 -18.71 1.42 -1.68
C TYR A 209 -19.09 1.33 -3.15
N PHE A 210 -18.10 1.03 -4.01
CA PHE A 210 -18.33 0.72 -5.42
C PHE A 210 -18.19 -0.80 -5.64
N PRO A 211 -19.21 -1.50 -6.20
CA PRO A 211 -19.28 -2.95 -6.26
C PRO A 211 -18.45 -3.55 -7.41
N SER A 212 -17.15 -3.25 -7.49
CA SER A 212 -16.29 -3.75 -8.57
C SER A 212 -16.02 -5.27 -8.50
N TYR A 213 -16.19 -5.86 -7.33
CA TYR A 213 -16.04 -7.29 -7.15
C TYR A 213 -17.30 -8.07 -7.55
N GLU A 214 -18.46 -7.44 -7.41
CA GLU A 214 -19.77 -8.04 -7.65
C GLU A 214 -20.20 -7.98 -9.12
N ILE A 215 -19.63 -7.07 -9.92
CA ILE A 215 -19.92 -6.91 -11.35
C ILE A 215 -18.78 -7.46 -12.21
#